data_08bc9558110e670f84f95f904662dde8
#
_entry.id   08bc9558110e670f84f95f904662dde8
#
_cell.length_a   1.000
_cell.length_b   1.000
_cell.length_c   1.000
_cell.angle_alpha   90.00
_cell.angle_beta   90.00
_cell.angle_gamma   90.00
#
_symmetry.space_group_name_H-M   'P 1'
#
loop_
_entity.id
_entity.type
_entity.pdbx_description
1 polymer ?
#
loop_
_entity_poly.entity_id
_entity_poly.type
_entity_poly.pdbx_seq_one_letter_code
_entity_poly.pdbx_strand_id
1 'polypeptide(L)'
;MFNFQFNTPSAPSANIYGSHYPMHPYHLVTPSPWPFFGGMTALTMTTGTVAFMHSYQIGQFSLAYGQVMLWFVMFAWWRDVIREATFEGLHTTAVQKSHRIGMVLFIVSEVMFFFAFFWAFFHSSIVPAIQLGNVWPPQGIMAFNPWEVPLLNTLLLLLSGCAVTWAHHSIVAGYRKEAIISLGLTLVLAVLFTCFQALEYVESPFHISDSVYGSTFFLATGFHGLHVQVGTIFLFVCFLRLIKGHFTRQHHFGFEAAAWYWHFVDVVWLFLFCVIYWWGGMA
;
A
#
# COMPACT_ATOMS: atom_id res chain seq x y z
N MET A 1 13.40 -5.34 -35.76
CA MET A 1 13.16 -6.50 -34.88
C MET A 1 14.38 -6.62 -33.95
N PHE A 2 14.39 -5.97 -32.78
CA PHE A 2 15.52 -6.06 -31.86
C PHE A 2 15.20 -7.12 -30.82
N ASN A 3 15.84 -8.28 -30.91
CA ASN A 3 15.83 -9.33 -29.91
C ASN A 3 16.66 -8.85 -28.71
N PHE A 4 16.02 -8.24 -27.70
CA PHE A 4 16.64 -8.07 -26.42
C PHE A 4 16.50 -9.37 -25.60
N GLN A 5 17.53 -10.19 -25.67
CA GLN A 5 17.70 -11.27 -24.71
C GLN A 5 17.88 -10.63 -23.33
N PHE A 6 17.11 -11.10 -22.33
CA PHE A 6 17.42 -10.80 -20.93
C PHE A 6 18.79 -11.44 -20.65
N ASN A 7 19.83 -10.62 -20.60
CA ASN A 7 21.11 -11.07 -20.07
C ASN A 7 20.85 -11.49 -18.63
N THR A 8 20.90 -12.81 -18.37
CA THR A 8 21.05 -13.33 -17.01
C THR A 8 22.35 -12.72 -16.47
N PRO A 9 22.34 -12.02 -15.34
CA PRO A 9 23.59 -11.65 -14.70
C PRO A 9 24.40 -12.93 -14.50
N SER A 10 25.60 -12.96 -15.05
CA SER A 10 26.56 -14.04 -14.78
C SER A 10 26.65 -14.22 -13.27
N ALA A 11 26.58 -15.48 -12.82
CA ALA A 11 26.76 -15.82 -11.43
C ALA A 11 28.01 -15.10 -10.89
N PRO A 12 27.94 -14.44 -9.72
CA PRO A 12 29.07 -13.73 -9.17
C PRO A 12 30.25 -14.70 -9.04
N SER A 13 31.40 -14.25 -9.54
CA SER A 13 32.65 -15.02 -9.47
C SER A 13 32.92 -15.46 -8.02
N ALA A 14 33.05 -16.74 -7.81
CA ALA A 14 33.06 -17.43 -6.52
C ALA A 14 34.32 -17.19 -5.63
N ASN A 15 34.95 -16.02 -5.63
CA ASN A 15 36.29 -15.85 -5.08
C ASN A 15 36.53 -14.72 -4.06
N ILE A 16 35.49 -14.18 -3.39
CA ILE A 16 35.72 -13.13 -2.38
C ILE A 16 35.43 -13.57 -0.93
N TYR A 17 34.60 -14.59 -0.75
CA TYR A 17 34.42 -15.25 0.57
C TYR A 17 34.60 -16.73 0.38
N GLY A 18 35.55 -17.32 1.12
CA GLY A 18 35.92 -18.75 1.04
C GLY A 18 34.69 -19.64 0.91
N SER A 19 34.79 -20.72 0.18
CA SER A 19 33.82 -21.67 -0.34
C SER A 19 32.89 -22.34 0.70
N HIS A 20 32.22 -21.56 1.51
CA HIS A 20 31.13 -22.04 2.37
C HIS A 20 29.79 -21.69 1.70
N TYR A 21 29.38 -22.46 0.69
CA TYR A 21 27.97 -22.50 0.32
C TYR A 21 27.20 -22.91 1.59
N PRO A 22 26.17 -22.15 2.00
CA PRO A 22 25.36 -22.51 3.15
C PRO A 22 24.79 -23.91 2.92
N MET A 23 24.91 -24.78 3.90
CA MET A 23 24.42 -26.18 3.87
C MET A 23 22.86 -26.25 3.84
N HIS A 24 22.20 -25.13 3.79
CA HIS A 24 20.73 -24.97 3.82
C HIS A 24 20.26 -23.87 2.85
N PRO A 25 19.03 -23.94 2.33
CA PRO A 25 18.49 -22.98 1.36
C PRO A 25 17.97 -21.68 1.99
N TYR A 26 18.17 -21.45 3.29
CA TYR A 26 17.66 -20.28 3.99
C TYR A 26 18.63 -19.12 3.93
N HIS A 27 18.08 -17.89 3.95
CA HIS A 27 18.88 -16.67 4.01
C HIS A 27 19.16 -16.29 5.47
N LEU A 28 20.42 -16.37 5.87
CA LEU A 28 20.90 -15.81 7.13
C LEU A 28 21.22 -14.34 6.88
N VAL A 29 20.34 -13.46 7.39
CA VAL A 29 20.47 -12.01 7.19
C VAL A 29 21.71 -11.50 7.92
N THR A 30 22.54 -10.72 7.22
CA THR A 30 23.70 -10.06 7.84
C THR A 30 23.23 -9.03 8.88
N PRO A 31 23.92 -8.89 10.03
CA PRO A 31 23.58 -7.88 11.03
C PRO A 31 23.50 -6.49 10.41
N SER A 32 22.39 -5.80 10.62
CA SER A 32 22.14 -4.45 10.09
C SER A 32 21.58 -3.52 11.18
N PRO A 33 21.82 -2.22 11.10
CA PRO A 33 21.33 -1.26 12.10
C PRO A 33 19.85 -0.89 11.91
N TRP A 34 19.22 -1.28 10.80
CA TRP A 34 17.88 -0.80 10.42
C TRP A 34 16.77 -1.16 11.40
N PRO A 35 16.69 -2.38 11.99
CA PRO A 35 15.68 -2.71 12.99
C PRO A 35 15.76 -1.80 14.22
N PHE A 36 16.96 -1.50 14.70
CA PHE A 36 17.17 -0.59 15.83
C PHE A 36 16.70 0.83 15.49
N PHE A 37 17.18 1.39 14.37
CA PHE A 37 16.74 2.73 13.95
C PHE A 37 15.23 2.78 13.62
N GLY A 38 14.66 1.72 13.08
CA GLY A 38 13.22 1.61 12.86
C GLY A 38 12.43 1.69 14.16
N GLY A 39 12.86 1.00 15.21
CA GLY A 39 12.27 1.08 16.55
C GLY A 39 12.39 2.48 17.17
N MET A 40 13.56 3.12 17.06
CA MET A 40 13.78 4.48 17.55
C MET A 40 12.94 5.52 16.82
N THR A 41 12.82 5.42 15.51
CA THR A 41 11.97 6.34 14.73
C THR A 41 10.50 6.17 15.06
N ALA A 42 10.01 4.93 15.20
CA ALA A 42 8.65 4.65 15.62
C ALA A 42 8.34 5.23 17.01
N LEU A 43 9.26 5.05 17.98
CA LEU A 43 9.15 5.65 19.32
C LEU A 43 9.09 7.19 19.23
N THR A 44 9.97 7.80 18.42
CA THR A 44 10.00 9.26 18.26
C THR A 44 8.70 9.79 17.63
N MET A 45 8.14 9.07 16.64
CA MET A 45 6.85 9.44 16.04
C MET A 45 5.69 9.32 17.01
N THR A 46 5.58 8.21 17.73
CA THR A 46 4.46 7.98 18.65
C THR A 46 4.48 8.96 19.82
N THR A 47 5.65 9.17 20.46
CA THR A 47 5.79 10.17 21.52
C THR A 47 5.62 11.60 21.01
N GLY A 48 6.12 11.89 19.79
CA GLY A 48 5.91 13.17 19.13
C GLY A 48 4.44 13.44 18.82
N THR A 49 3.69 12.44 18.38
CA THR A 49 2.24 12.53 18.13
C THR A 49 1.49 12.84 19.44
N VAL A 50 1.80 12.12 20.52
CA VAL A 50 1.20 12.38 21.84
C VAL A 50 1.49 13.80 22.31
N ALA A 51 2.76 14.23 22.24
CA ALA A 51 3.15 15.58 22.62
C ALA A 51 2.45 16.66 21.77
N PHE A 52 2.30 16.42 20.46
CA PHE A 52 1.59 17.31 19.54
C PHE A 52 0.11 17.43 19.90
N MET A 53 -0.57 16.29 20.15
CA MET A 53 -1.99 16.27 20.54
C MET A 53 -2.25 16.98 21.89
N HIS A 54 -1.26 16.99 22.77
CA HIS A 54 -1.31 17.72 24.04
C HIS A 54 -0.77 19.16 23.96
N SER A 55 -0.59 19.68 22.72
CA SER A 55 -0.15 21.07 22.48
C SER A 55 1.25 21.41 23.01
N TYR A 56 2.12 20.43 23.24
CA TYR A 56 3.54 20.70 23.55
C TYR A 56 4.28 21.16 22.28
N GLN A 57 5.01 22.26 22.37
CA GLN A 57 5.74 22.84 21.23
C GLN A 57 6.74 21.87 20.58
N ILE A 58 7.40 21.02 21.38
CA ILE A 58 8.34 20.02 20.88
C ILE A 58 7.65 18.91 20.06
N GLY A 59 6.34 18.72 20.23
CA GLY A 59 5.59 17.64 19.60
C GLY A 59 5.65 17.68 18.07
N GLN A 60 5.43 18.85 17.47
CA GLN A 60 5.47 19.00 16.01
C GLN A 60 6.86 18.73 15.42
N PHE A 61 7.93 19.18 16.10
CA PHE A 61 9.29 18.94 15.65
C PHE A 61 9.70 17.47 15.79
N SER A 62 9.33 16.85 16.91
CA SER A 62 9.57 15.42 17.15
C SER A 62 8.85 14.55 16.14
N LEU A 63 7.58 14.85 15.85
CA LEU A 63 6.79 14.14 14.85
C LEU A 63 7.39 14.29 13.46
N ALA A 64 7.70 15.50 13.02
CA ALA A 64 8.30 15.77 11.72
C ALA A 64 9.68 15.09 11.57
N TYR A 65 10.52 15.17 12.59
CA TYR A 65 11.82 14.49 12.59
C TYR A 65 11.67 12.97 12.51
N GLY A 66 10.78 12.39 13.35
CA GLY A 66 10.50 10.96 13.34
C GLY A 66 10.00 10.49 11.97
N GLN A 67 9.12 11.28 11.30
CA GLN A 67 8.61 10.97 9.98
C GLN A 67 9.72 10.95 8.91
N VAL A 68 10.60 11.96 8.90
CA VAL A 68 11.73 12.03 7.94
C VAL A 68 12.70 10.86 8.17
N MET A 69 13.01 10.56 9.42
CA MET A 69 13.90 9.45 9.77
C MET A 69 13.28 8.10 9.42
N LEU A 70 11.96 7.92 9.58
CA LEU A 70 11.26 6.71 9.15
C LEU A 70 11.39 6.49 7.64
N TRP A 71 11.15 7.51 6.83
CA TRP A 71 11.34 7.43 5.38
C TRP A 71 12.77 7.04 4.99
N PHE A 72 13.76 7.63 5.67
CA PHE A 72 15.17 7.30 5.44
C PHE A 72 15.47 5.83 5.78
N VAL A 73 15.03 5.35 6.95
CA VAL A 73 15.24 3.96 7.38
C VAL A 73 14.55 2.99 6.43
N MET A 74 13.29 3.25 6.04
CA MET A 74 12.56 2.43 5.07
C MET A 74 13.30 2.34 3.73
N PHE A 75 13.74 3.50 3.20
CA PHE A 75 14.49 3.54 1.95
C PHE A 75 15.79 2.72 2.02
N ALA A 76 16.57 2.92 3.08
CA ALA A 76 17.85 2.26 3.26
C ALA A 76 17.69 0.74 3.49
N TRP A 77 16.72 0.34 4.30
CA TRP A 77 16.45 -1.08 4.57
C TRP A 77 15.97 -1.81 3.31
N TRP A 78 14.99 -1.27 2.61
CA TRP A 78 14.50 -1.90 1.38
C TRP A 78 15.51 -1.85 0.23
N ARG A 79 16.38 -0.85 0.17
CA ARG A 79 17.53 -0.85 -0.74
C ARG A 79 18.40 -2.09 -0.51
N ASP A 80 18.72 -2.39 0.75
CA ASP A 80 19.55 -3.53 1.11
C ASP A 80 18.84 -4.86 0.79
N VAL A 81 17.54 -4.98 1.08
CA VAL A 81 16.73 -6.16 0.70
C VAL A 81 16.71 -6.36 -0.82
N ILE A 82 16.57 -5.29 -1.60
CA ILE A 82 16.63 -5.38 -3.07
C ILE A 82 18.00 -5.83 -3.54
N ARG A 83 19.08 -5.35 -2.90
CA ARG A 83 20.46 -5.75 -3.20
C ARG A 83 20.69 -7.23 -2.94
N GLU A 84 20.30 -7.71 -1.78
CA GLU A 84 20.36 -9.13 -1.38
C GLU A 84 19.61 -10.03 -2.36
N ALA A 85 18.39 -9.60 -2.77
CA ALA A 85 17.56 -10.37 -3.69
C ALA A 85 18.07 -10.38 -5.13
N THR A 86 18.53 -9.22 -5.64
CA THR A 86 18.77 -9.01 -7.08
C THR A 86 20.22 -9.25 -7.47
N PHE A 87 21.18 -8.81 -6.63
CA PHE A 87 22.61 -8.84 -6.96
C PHE A 87 23.36 -9.96 -6.24
N GLU A 88 22.96 -10.30 -5.02
CA GLU A 88 23.61 -11.34 -4.22
C GLU A 88 22.93 -12.70 -4.39
N GLY A 89 21.72 -12.76 -4.94
CA GLY A 89 21.00 -14.00 -5.24
C GLY A 89 20.60 -14.81 -4.00
N LEU A 90 20.53 -14.18 -2.82
CA LEU A 90 20.27 -14.85 -1.54
C LEU A 90 18.79 -15.28 -1.37
N HIS A 91 17.89 -14.79 -2.23
CA HIS A 91 16.49 -15.19 -2.21
C HIS A 91 16.26 -16.48 -3.00
N THR A 92 16.59 -17.61 -2.41
CA THR A 92 16.32 -18.95 -2.95
C THR A 92 14.82 -19.21 -3.09
N THR A 93 14.44 -20.30 -3.77
CA THR A 93 13.02 -20.69 -3.91
C THR A 93 12.34 -20.93 -2.56
N ALA A 94 13.05 -21.46 -1.55
CA ALA A 94 12.52 -21.62 -0.20
C ALA A 94 12.24 -20.27 0.47
N VAL A 95 13.17 -19.32 0.36
CA VAL A 95 13.01 -17.93 0.86
C VAL A 95 11.86 -17.22 0.17
N GLN A 96 11.73 -17.34 -1.16
CA GLN A 96 10.63 -16.73 -1.90
C GLN A 96 9.26 -17.31 -1.49
N LYS A 97 9.17 -18.64 -1.23
CA LYS A 97 7.94 -19.24 -0.68
C LYS A 97 7.59 -18.64 0.69
N SER A 98 8.57 -18.49 1.57
CA SER A 98 8.38 -17.85 2.89
C SER A 98 7.90 -16.41 2.76
N HIS A 99 8.47 -15.63 1.84
CA HIS A 99 8.03 -14.26 1.59
C HIS A 99 6.60 -14.19 1.02
N ARG A 100 6.21 -15.14 0.15
CA ARG A 100 4.82 -15.22 -0.34
C ARG A 100 3.83 -15.49 0.79
N ILE A 101 4.13 -16.44 1.66
CA ILE A 101 3.29 -16.72 2.84
C ILE A 101 3.24 -15.49 3.75
N GLY A 102 4.38 -14.86 4.01
CA GLY A 102 4.46 -13.63 4.81
C GLY A 102 3.60 -12.50 4.22
N MET A 103 3.62 -12.31 2.89
CA MET A 103 2.79 -11.30 2.23
C MET A 103 1.30 -11.60 2.35
N VAL A 104 0.89 -12.87 2.20
CA VAL A 104 -0.51 -13.27 2.41
C VAL A 104 -0.95 -13.00 3.85
N LEU A 105 -0.15 -13.36 4.84
CA LEU A 105 -0.47 -13.09 6.25
C LEU A 105 -0.52 -11.60 6.56
N PHE A 106 0.35 -10.81 5.95
CA PHE A 106 0.31 -9.36 6.04
C PHE A 106 -1.01 -8.80 5.48
N ILE A 107 -1.42 -9.22 4.28
CA ILE A 107 -2.71 -8.81 3.70
C ILE A 107 -3.88 -9.22 4.60
N VAL A 108 -3.85 -10.42 5.18
CA VAL A 108 -4.89 -10.86 6.14
C VAL A 108 -4.94 -9.94 7.37
N SER A 109 -3.80 -9.50 7.89
CA SER A 109 -3.77 -8.54 9.00
C SER A 109 -4.40 -7.19 8.62
N GLU A 110 -4.15 -6.72 7.40
CA GLU A 110 -4.74 -5.48 6.88
C GLU A 110 -6.26 -5.62 6.63
N VAL A 111 -6.72 -6.77 6.17
CA VAL A 111 -8.16 -7.09 6.10
C VAL A 111 -8.81 -6.99 7.50
N MET A 112 -8.19 -7.53 8.54
CA MET A 112 -8.70 -7.43 9.92
C MET A 112 -8.68 -6.00 10.44
N PHE A 113 -7.69 -5.19 10.03
CA PHE A 113 -7.65 -3.76 10.33
C PHE A 113 -8.87 -3.03 9.73
N PHE A 114 -9.17 -3.23 8.45
CA PHE A 114 -10.37 -2.64 7.81
C PHE A 114 -11.67 -3.19 8.39
N PHE A 115 -11.72 -4.46 8.77
CA PHE A 115 -12.88 -5.06 9.42
C PHE A 115 -13.31 -4.26 10.65
N ALA A 116 -12.37 -3.74 11.44
CA ALA A 116 -12.69 -2.90 12.60
C ALA A 116 -13.42 -1.61 12.22
N PHE A 117 -13.02 -0.94 11.13
CA PHE A 117 -13.70 0.27 10.65
C PHE A 117 -15.10 -0.03 10.09
N PHE A 118 -15.24 -1.11 9.33
CA PHE A 118 -16.56 -1.55 8.86
C PHE A 118 -17.47 -1.93 10.04
N TRP A 119 -16.92 -2.59 11.04
CA TRP A 119 -17.66 -2.87 12.28
C TRP A 119 -18.16 -1.59 12.93
N ALA A 120 -17.31 -0.61 13.13
CA ALA A 120 -17.69 0.67 13.74
C ALA A 120 -18.80 1.38 12.93
N PHE A 121 -18.69 1.35 11.59
CA PHE A 121 -19.71 1.91 10.71
C PHE A 121 -21.04 1.16 10.83
N PHE A 122 -21.06 -0.17 10.74
CA PHE A 122 -22.27 -0.97 10.85
C PHE A 122 -22.90 -0.86 12.25
N HIS A 123 -22.09 -0.87 13.30
CA HIS A 123 -22.58 -0.71 14.67
C HIS A 123 -23.35 0.61 14.84
N SER A 124 -22.90 1.68 14.21
CA SER A 124 -23.53 3.00 14.32
C SER A 124 -24.70 3.21 13.36
N SER A 125 -24.68 2.55 12.19
CA SER A 125 -25.65 2.77 11.11
C SER A 125 -26.87 1.86 11.19
N ILE A 126 -26.72 0.61 11.66
CA ILE A 126 -27.84 -0.35 11.72
C ILE A 126 -28.83 0.02 12.85
N VAL A 127 -28.33 0.49 13.99
CA VAL A 127 -29.15 0.95 15.10
C VAL A 127 -28.66 2.35 15.52
N PRO A 128 -29.10 3.41 14.80
CA PRO A 128 -28.70 4.76 15.14
C PRO A 128 -29.15 5.16 16.55
N ALA A 129 -28.25 5.82 17.30
CA ALA A 129 -28.54 6.27 18.65
C ALA A 129 -29.65 7.36 18.67
N ILE A 130 -30.38 7.46 19.78
CA ILE A 130 -31.44 8.47 19.99
C ILE A 130 -30.89 9.88 19.79
N GLN A 131 -29.63 10.13 20.20
CA GLN A 131 -28.94 11.41 20.04
C GLN A 131 -28.72 11.81 18.58
N LEU A 132 -28.75 10.84 17.66
CA LEU A 132 -28.65 11.04 16.21
C LEU A 132 -30.02 11.17 15.53
N GLY A 133 -31.11 11.13 16.30
CA GLY A 133 -32.49 11.19 15.79
C GLY A 133 -33.05 9.84 15.32
N ASN A 134 -32.41 8.70 15.65
CA ASN A 134 -32.79 7.34 15.24
C ASN A 134 -32.83 7.15 13.71
N VAL A 135 -32.11 7.96 12.95
CA VAL A 135 -32.04 7.88 11.48
C VAL A 135 -30.58 7.82 11.03
N TRP A 136 -30.36 7.22 9.87
CA TRP A 136 -29.06 7.17 9.22
C TRP A 136 -29.21 7.49 7.73
N PRO A 137 -28.42 8.41 7.15
CA PRO A 137 -27.46 9.31 7.82
C PRO A 137 -28.11 10.22 8.86
N PRO A 138 -27.35 10.72 9.89
CA PRO A 138 -27.88 11.62 10.91
C PRO A 138 -28.46 12.91 10.29
N GLN A 139 -29.45 13.48 10.95
CA GLN A 139 -30.09 14.73 10.49
C GLN A 139 -29.03 15.87 10.35
N GLY A 140 -29.06 16.52 9.18
CA GLY A 140 -28.12 17.60 8.85
C GLY A 140 -26.86 17.15 8.12
N ILE A 141 -26.62 15.86 7.97
CA ILE A 141 -25.53 15.33 7.13
C ILE A 141 -26.03 15.19 5.69
N MET A 142 -25.36 15.88 4.78
CA MET A 142 -25.55 15.71 3.33
C MET A 142 -24.53 14.70 2.82
N ALA A 143 -24.95 13.45 2.64
CA ALA A 143 -24.07 12.40 2.13
C ALA A 143 -23.71 12.65 0.65
N PHE A 144 -22.55 12.14 0.23
CA PHE A 144 -22.14 12.22 -1.17
C PHE A 144 -23.06 11.41 -2.08
N ASN A 145 -23.27 11.91 -3.31
CA ASN A 145 -23.90 11.11 -4.35
C ASN A 145 -22.94 10.01 -4.84
N PRO A 146 -23.23 8.73 -4.61
CA PRO A 146 -22.31 7.63 -4.98
C PRO A 146 -22.08 7.53 -6.50
N TRP A 147 -23.02 8.01 -7.31
CA TRP A 147 -22.99 7.87 -8.77
C TRP A 147 -22.18 8.93 -9.51
N GLU A 148 -21.55 9.85 -8.80
CA GLU A 148 -20.68 10.91 -9.33
C GLU A 148 -19.19 10.53 -9.15
N VAL A 149 -18.44 11.31 -8.38
CA VAL A 149 -17.00 11.12 -8.16
C VAL A 149 -16.67 9.73 -7.58
N PRO A 150 -17.43 9.20 -6.60
CA PRO A 150 -17.12 7.85 -6.07
C PRO A 150 -17.21 6.73 -7.10
N LEU A 151 -18.19 6.79 -8.02
CA LEU A 151 -18.27 5.82 -9.13
C LEU A 151 -17.10 5.98 -10.09
N LEU A 152 -16.71 7.21 -10.45
CA LEU A 152 -15.53 7.46 -11.27
C LEU A 152 -14.26 6.86 -10.62
N ASN A 153 -14.08 7.09 -9.33
CA ASN A 153 -12.98 6.53 -8.56
C ASN A 153 -12.98 4.99 -8.58
N THR A 154 -14.14 4.37 -8.49
CA THR A 154 -14.30 2.93 -8.62
C THR A 154 -13.82 2.42 -10.00
N LEU A 155 -14.22 3.10 -11.07
CA LEU A 155 -13.79 2.74 -12.43
C LEU A 155 -12.28 2.91 -12.62
N LEU A 156 -11.68 3.97 -12.06
CA LEU A 156 -10.24 4.21 -12.12
C LEU A 156 -9.45 3.08 -11.41
N LEU A 157 -9.87 2.65 -10.22
CA LEU A 157 -9.19 1.56 -9.51
C LEU A 157 -9.36 0.23 -10.23
N LEU A 158 -10.57 -0.15 -10.65
CA LEU A 158 -10.81 -1.39 -11.40
C LEU A 158 -9.98 -1.45 -12.68
N LEU A 159 -9.91 -0.34 -13.43
CA LEU A 159 -9.08 -0.25 -14.62
C LEU A 159 -7.59 -0.40 -14.27
N SER A 160 -7.14 0.18 -13.17
CA SER A 160 -5.76 0.03 -12.68
C SER A 160 -5.45 -1.40 -12.27
N GLY A 161 -6.41 -2.13 -11.68
CA GLY A 161 -6.33 -3.56 -11.38
C GLY A 161 -6.16 -4.43 -12.63
N CYS A 162 -6.89 -4.11 -13.70
CA CYS A 162 -6.69 -4.75 -15.00
C CYS A 162 -5.30 -4.47 -15.58
N ALA A 163 -4.84 -3.21 -15.48
CA ALA A 163 -3.54 -2.79 -15.99
C ALA A 163 -2.36 -3.44 -15.24
N VAL A 164 -2.43 -3.57 -13.90
CA VAL A 164 -1.37 -4.27 -13.13
C VAL A 164 -1.35 -5.77 -13.43
N THR A 165 -2.51 -6.37 -13.68
CA THR A 165 -2.60 -7.78 -14.12
C THR A 165 -1.99 -7.97 -15.49
N TRP A 166 -2.26 -7.07 -16.44
CA TRP A 166 -1.58 -7.06 -17.74
C TRP A 166 -0.07 -6.92 -17.58
N ALA A 167 0.42 -6.05 -16.70
CA ALA A 167 1.84 -5.90 -16.40
C ALA A 167 2.45 -7.23 -15.91
N HIS A 168 1.77 -7.95 -15.00
CA HIS A 168 2.21 -9.24 -14.49
C HIS A 168 2.35 -10.29 -15.59
N HIS A 169 1.31 -10.47 -16.39
CA HIS A 169 1.36 -11.42 -17.51
C HIS A 169 2.45 -11.07 -18.52
N SER A 170 2.69 -9.78 -18.78
CA SER A 170 3.76 -9.31 -19.64
C SER A 170 5.14 -9.62 -19.10
N ILE A 171 5.36 -9.52 -17.77
CA ILE A 171 6.61 -9.92 -17.12
C ILE A 171 6.85 -11.43 -17.28
N VAL A 172 5.83 -12.25 -16.99
CA VAL A 172 5.90 -13.72 -17.11
C VAL A 172 6.17 -14.15 -18.57
N ALA A 173 5.52 -13.51 -19.53
CA ALA A 173 5.74 -13.75 -20.96
C ALA A 173 7.09 -13.21 -21.46
N GLY A 174 7.70 -12.25 -20.73
CA GLY A 174 8.95 -11.61 -21.12
C GLY A 174 8.81 -10.41 -22.05
N TYR A 175 7.61 -9.86 -22.19
CA TYR A 175 7.32 -8.66 -22.98
C TYR A 175 7.56 -7.39 -22.15
N ARG A 176 8.84 -6.98 -22.09
CA ARG A 176 9.27 -5.87 -21.21
C ARG A 176 8.62 -4.54 -21.55
N LYS A 177 8.41 -4.21 -22.82
CA LYS A 177 7.81 -2.94 -23.24
C LYS A 177 6.37 -2.84 -22.77
N GLU A 178 5.59 -3.88 -22.99
CA GLU A 178 4.20 -3.99 -22.56
C GLU A 178 4.08 -3.91 -21.04
N ALA A 179 4.99 -4.58 -20.32
CA ALA A 179 5.03 -4.52 -18.85
C ALA A 179 5.32 -3.09 -18.34
N ILE A 180 6.21 -2.33 -18.98
CA ILE A 180 6.51 -0.94 -18.61
C ILE A 180 5.31 -0.05 -18.92
N ILE A 181 4.67 -0.19 -20.07
CA ILE A 181 3.51 0.63 -20.46
C ILE A 181 2.33 0.37 -19.52
N SER A 182 2.00 -0.90 -19.27
CA SER A 182 0.86 -1.27 -18.43
C SER A 182 1.06 -0.87 -16.96
N LEU A 183 2.28 -1.04 -16.42
CA LEU A 183 2.58 -0.59 -15.06
C LEU A 183 2.62 0.94 -14.96
N GLY A 184 3.10 1.63 -15.99
CA GLY A 184 3.00 3.09 -16.09
C GLY A 184 1.55 3.59 -16.12
N LEU A 185 0.67 2.91 -16.86
CA LEU A 185 -0.76 3.19 -16.89
C LEU A 185 -1.40 3.00 -15.49
N THR A 186 -1.05 1.91 -14.79
CA THR A 186 -1.51 1.68 -13.40
C THR A 186 -1.15 2.85 -12.49
N LEU A 187 0.07 3.37 -12.57
CA LEU A 187 0.52 4.51 -11.75
C LEU A 187 -0.24 5.81 -12.08
N VAL A 188 -0.49 6.08 -13.35
CA VAL A 188 -1.28 7.25 -13.76
C VAL A 188 -2.71 7.17 -13.21
N LEU A 189 -3.37 6.00 -13.32
CA LEU A 189 -4.71 5.79 -12.79
C LEU A 189 -4.75 5.92 -11.26
N ALA A 190 -3.73 5.42 -10.56
CA ALA A 190 -3.60 5.56 -9.10
C ALA A 190 -3.46 7.04 -8.66
N VAL A 191 -2.68 7.83 -9.40
CA VAL A 191 -2.55 9.27 -9.13
C VAL A 191 -3.87 9.99 -9.40
N LEU A 192 -4.57 9.68 -10.49
CA LEU A 192 -5.88 10.27 -10.79
C LEU A 192 -6.90 9.96 -9.69
N PHE A 193 -6.97 8.69 -9.23
CA PHE A 193 -7.80 8.32 -8.09
C PHE A 193 -7.49 9.17 -6.86
N THR A 194 -6.20 9.32 -6.51
CA THR A 194 -5.78 10.10 -5.34
C THR A 194 -6.17 11.59 -5.48
N CYS A 195 -6.06 12.15 -6.67
CA CYS A 195 -6.47 13.53 -6.94
C CYS A 195 -7.99 13.72 -6.77
N PHE A 196 -8.80 12.81 -7.31
CA PHE A 196 -10.26 12.90 -7.17
C PHE A 196 -10.72 12.65 -5.73
N GLN A 197 -10.06 11.75 -4.99
CA GLN A 197 -10.33 11.54 -3.57
C GLN A 197 -9.98 12.79 -2.73
N ALA A 198 -8.87 13.45 -3.06
CA ALA A 198 -8.51 14.72 -2.39
C ALA A 198 -9.51 15.83 -2.70
N LEU A 199 -9.96 15.93 -3.95
CA LEU A 199 -10.99 16.89 -4.35
C LEU A 199 -12.31 16.65 -3.58
N GLU A 200 -12.76 15.40 -3.50
CA GLU A 200 -13.93 14.99 -2.74
C GLU A 200 -13.85 15.41 -1.27
N TYR A 201 -12.65 15.27 -0.65
CA TYR A 201 -12.46 15.70 0.74
C TYR A 201 -12.51 17.23 0.92
N VAL A 202 -12.00 17.99 -0.06
CA VAL A 202 -12.04 19.45 -0.03
C VAL A 202 -13.47 19.98 -0.23
N GLU A 203 -14.24 19.32 -1.09
CA GLU A 203 -15.63 19.70 -1.42
C GLU A 203 -16.66 19.09 -0.46
N SER A 204 -16.21 18.34 0.55
CA SER A 204 -17.09 17.65 1.50
C SER A 204 -17.99 18.62 2.24
N PRO A 205 -19.32 18.43 2.25
CA PRO A 205 -20.28 19.26 2.97
C PRO A 205 -20.33 18.93 4.48
N PHE A 206 -19.53 17.99 4.96
CA PHE A 206 -19.43 17.61 6.37
C PHE A 206 -17.98 17.36 6.77
N HIS A 207 -17.69 17.39 8.06
CA HIS A 207 -16.35 17.22 8.61
C HIS A 207 -16.25 15.95 9.47
N ILE A 208 -15.04 15.55 9.81
CA ILE A 208 -14.77 14.39 10.67
C ILE A 208 -15.39 14.52 12.06
N SER A 209 -15.57 15.77 12.55
CA SER A 209 -16.20 16.11 13.82
C SER A 209 -17.74 16.11 13.78
N ASP A 210 -18.34 16.06 12.57
CA ASP A 210 -19.79 16.16 12.40
C ASP A 210 -20.45 14.81 12.60
N SER A 211 -20.61 14.39 13.83
CA SER A 211 -21.21 13.11 14.22
C SER A 211 -20.36 11.87 13.96
N VAL A 212 -20.87 10.71 14.37
CA VAL A 212 -20.26 9.40 14.13
C VAL A 212 -20.21 9.08 12.63
N TYR A 213 -21.12 9.63 11.80
CA TYR A 213 -21.08 9.46 10.35
C TYR A 213 -19.78 10.03 9.77
N GLY A 214 -19.48 11.30 10.07
CA GLY A 214 -18.23 11.94 9.61
C GLY A 214 -16.99 11.20 10.11
N SER A 215 -16.96 10.83 11.39
CA SER A 215 -15.82 10.10 11.97
C SER A 215 -15.59 8.75 11.31
N THR A 216 -16.61 7.93 11.14
CA THR A 216 -16.48 6.59 10.52
C THR A 216 -16.20 6.68 9.01
N PHE A 217 -16.79 7.65 8.32
CA PHE A 217 -16.54 7.93 6.91
C PHE A 217 -15.07 8.30 6.67
N PHE A 218 -14.59 9.38 7.31
CA PHE A 218 -13.23 9.88 7.06
C PHE A 218 -12.14 8.95 7.58
N LEU A 219 -12.38 8.20 8.66
CA LEU A 219 -11.41 7.20 9.13
C LEU A 219 -11.31 6.03 8.16
N ALA A 220 -12.43 5.45 7.73
CA ALA A 220 -12.39 4.31 6.83
C ALA A 220 -11.84 4.66 5.44
N THR A 221 -12.32 5.76 4.83
CA THR A 221 -11.86 6.21 3.51
C THR A 221 -10.45 6.81 3.57
N GLY A 222 -10.08 7.47 4.68
CA GLY A 222 -8.76 8.06 4.88
C GLY A 222 -7.67 6.99 5.05
N PHE A 223 -7.91 5.95 5.84
CA PHE A 223 -6.98 4.83 5.92
C PHE A 223 -6.89 4.07 4.60
N HIS A 224 -8.00 3.93 3.87
CA HIS A 224 -7.94 3.39 2.51
C HIS A 224 -7.07 4.26 1.60
N GLY A 225 -7.25 5.58 1.61
CA GLY A 225 -6.43 6.52 0.85
C GLY A 225 -4.93 6.44 1.20
N LEU A 226 -4.59 6.24 2.49
CA LEU A 226 -3.22 5.97 2.92
C LEU A 226 -2.69 4.67 2.29
N HIS A 227 -3.47 3.59 2.28
CA HIS A 227 -3.08 2.32 1.65
C HIS A 227 -2.92 2.44 0.14
N VAL A 228 -3.76 3.23 -0.54
CA VAL A 228 -3.58 3.57 -1.97
C VAL A 228 -2.23 4.28 -2.19
N GLN A 229 -1.87 5.25 -1.36
CA GLN A 229 -0.58 5.95 -1.48
C GLN A 229 0.61 5.00 -1.27
N VAL A 230 0.56 4.17 -0.22
CA VAL A 230 1.60 3.15 0.04
C VAL A 230 1.70 2.16 -1.13
N GLY A 231 0.58 1.67 -1.64
CA GLY A 231 0.52 0.79 -2.81
C GLY A 231 1.08 1.45 -4.08
N THR A 232 0.77 2.73 -4.29
CA THR A 232 1.30 3.52 -5.42
C THR A 232 2.82 3.66 -5.34
N ILE A 233 3.37 3.95 -4.15
CA ILE A 233 4.81 4.02 -3.92
C ILE A 233 5.45 2.64 -4.16
N PHE A 234 4.82 1.56 -3.70
CA PHE A 234 5.32 0.20 -3.90
C PHE A 234 5.37 -0.15 -5.40
N LEU A 235 4.29 0.11 -6.14
CA LEU A 235 4.25 -0.07 -7.61
C LEU A 235 5.25 0.83 -8.32
N PHE A 236 5.45 2.06 -7.88
CA PHE A 236 6.44 2.98 -8.44
C PHE A 236 7.87 2.47 -8.27
N VAL A 237 8.22 1.93 -7.11
CA VAL A 237 9.52 1.28 -6.89
C VAL A 237 9.67 0.06 -7.82
N CYS A 238 8.61 -0.75 -7.97
CA CYS A 238 8.61 -1.87 -8.91
C CYS A 238 8.77 -1.39 -10.37
N PHE A 239 8.17 -0.27 -10.74
CA PHE A 239 8.33 0.35 -12.06
C PHE A 239 9.78 0.73 -12.34
N LEU A 240 10.45 1.39 -11.40
CA LEU A 240 11.87 1.72 -11.51
C LEU A 240 12.75 0.46 -11.62
N ARG A 241 12.43 -0.58 -10.84
CA ARG A 241 13.12 -1.88 -10.91
C ARG A 241 12.91 -2.57 -12.26
N LEU A 242 11.71 -2.48 -12.81
CA LEU A 242 11.38 -3.03 -14.12
C LEU A 242 12.17 -2.32 -15.24
N ILE A 243 12.28 -0.97 -15.20
CA ILE A 243 13.09 -0.18 -16.12
C ILE A 243 14.58 -0.54 -16.00
N LYS A 244 15.06 -0.85 -14.78
CA LYS A 244 16.45 -1.28 -14.57
C LYS A 244 16.71 -2.75 -14.90
N GLY A 245 15.66 -3.53 -15.25
CA GLY A 245 15.79 -4.94 -15.61
C GLY A 245 16.04 -5.88 -14.43
N HIS A 246 15.62 -5.50 -13.21
CA HIS A 246 15.80 -6.33 -12.01
C HIS A 246 14.86 -7.54 -11.96
N PHE A 247 13.78 -7.56 -12.76
CA PHE A 247 12.84 -8.66 -12.79
C PHE A 247 13.11 -9.61 -13.96
N THR A 248 13.00 -10.90 -13.69
CA THR A 248 13.04 -11.96 -14.69
C THR A 248 11.72 -12.71 -14.71
N ARG A 249 11.51 -13.58 -15.71
CA ARG A 249 10.29 -14.40 -15.83
C ARG A 249 10.04 -15.28 -14.60
N GLN A 250 11.09 -15.71 -13.89
CA GLN A 250 11.03 -16.64 -12.78
C GLN A 250 11.22 -15.94 -11.41
N HIS A 251 11.90 -14.79 -11.39
CA HIS A 251 12.25 -14.08 -10.15
C HIS A 251 11.70 -12.64 -10.22
N HIS A 252 10.44 -12.47 -9.84
CA HIS A 252 9.74 -11.17 -9.81
C HIS A 252 8.82 -11.03 -8.58
N PHE A 253 9.13 -11.74 -7.48
CA PHE A 253 8.30 -11.75 -6.27
C PHE A 253 7.95 -10.35 -5.76
N GLY A 254 8.90 -9.40 -5.80
CA GLY A 254 8.61 -8.03 -5.35
C GLY A 254 7.47 -7.36 -6.13
N PHE A 255 7.33 -7.68 -7.42
CA PHE A 255 6.20 -7.24 -8.22
C PHE A 255 4.91 -8.02 -7.89
N GLU A 256 4.99 -9.34 -7.69
CA GLU A 256 3.85 -10.15 -7.26
C GLU A 256 3.25 -9.59 -5.96
N ALA A 257 4.10 -9.30 -4.96
CA ALA A 257 3.68 -8.75 -3.69
C ALA A 257 3.00 -7.38 -3.85
N ALA A 258 3.54 -6.50 -4.71
CA ALA A 258 2.95 -5.20 -5.01
C ALA A 258 1.58 -5.34 -5.70
N ALA A 259 1.44 -6.27 -6.66
CA ALA A 259 0.19 -6.54 -7.35
C ALA A 259 -0.88 -7.10 -6.40
N TRP A 260 -0.52 -8.04 -5.50
CA TRP A 260 -1.46 -8.56 -4.49
C TRP A 260 -1.93 -7.48 -3.53
N TYR A 261 -1.01 -6.63 -3.08
CA TYR A 261 -1.35 -5.50 -2.22
C TYR A 261 -2.29 -4.52 -2.94
N TRP A 262 -2.03 -4.22 -4.21
CA TRP A 262 -2.88 -3.35 -5.02
C TRP A 262 -4.30 -3.90 -5.19
N HIS A 263 -4.42 -5.19 -5.52
CA HIS A 263 -5.74 -5.84 -5.60
C HIS A 263 -6.47 -5.87 -4.26
N PHE A 264 -5.75 -6.06 -3.15
CA PHE A 264 -6.35 -5.95 -1.82
C PHE A 264 -6.95 -4.55 -1.59
N VAL A 265 -6.19 -3.49 -1.91
CA VAL A 265 -6.67 -2.10 -1.78
C VAL A 265 -7.89 -1.85 -2.66
N ASP A 266 -7.89 -2.34 -3.90
CA ASP A 266 -9.02 -2.26 -4.84
C ASP A 266 -10.28 -2.96 -4.29
N VAL A 267 -10.14 -4.16 -3.74
CA VAL A 267 -11.26 -4.89 -3.10
C VAL A 267 -11.81 -4.13 -1.90
N VAL A 268 -10.95 -3.57 -1.04
CA VAL A 268 -11.40 -2.73 0.10
C VAL A 268 -12.18 -1.52 -0.39
N TRP A 269 -11.76 -0.88 -1.50
CA TRP A 269 -12.52 0.22 -2.09
C TRP A 269 -13.92 -0.20 -2.52
N LEU A 270 -14.08 -1.35 -3.16
CA LEU A 270 -15.40 -1.84 -3.54
C LEU A 270 -16.33 -2.02 -2.33
N PHE A 271 -15.79 -2.51 -1.19
CA PHE A 271 -16.56 -2.56 0.05
C PHE A 271 -16.90 -1.16 0.58
N LEU A 272 -15.97 -0.22 0.55
CA LEU A 272 -16.22 1.17 0.95
C LEU A 272 -17.31 1.79 0.07
N PHE A 273 -17.22 1.64 -1.24
CA PHE A 273 -18.21 2.15 -2.18
C PHE A 273 -19.60 1.58 -1.89
N CYS A 274 -19.73 0.26 -1.79
CA CYS A 274 -21.03 -0.37 -1.56
C CYS A 274 -21.62 -0.06 -0.18
N VAL A 275 -20.78 -0.07 0.88
CA VAL A 275 -21.23 0.01 2.27
C VAL A 275 -21.36 1.45 2.73
N ILE A 276 -20.35 2.28 2.49
CA ILE A 276 -20.29 3.64 3.05
C ILE A 276 -20.94 4.66 2.11
N TYR A 277 -20.58 4.64 0.82
CA TYR A 277 -21.12 5.61 -0.13
C TYR A 277 -22.54 5.27 -0.58
N TRP A 278 -22.76 4.04 -1.05
CA TRP A 278 -24.06 3.67 -1.60
C TRP A 278 -25.07 3.36 -0.49
N TRP A 279 -24.87 2.28 0.25
CA TRP A 279 -25.84 1.89 1.30
C TRP A 279 -25.91 2.90 2.45
N GLY A 280 -24.75 3.38 2.92
CA GLY A 280 -24.67 4.31 4.04
C GLY A 280 -25.06 5.74 3.71
N GLY A 281 -25.11 6.13 2.44
CA GLY A 281 -25.59 7.42 1.97
C GLY A 281 -27.06 7.46 1.51
N MET A 282 -27.74 6.31 1.47
CA MET A 282 -29.17 6.26 1.15
C MET A 282 -29.98 6.79 2.34
N ALA A 283 -30.68 7.91 2.12
CA ALA A 283 -31.62 8.48 3.07
C ALA A 283 -32.98 7.74 3.01
#